data_7fc74e4432e7754bea1bdf911291916f
#
_entry.id   7fc74e4432e7754bea1bdf911291916f
#
_cell.length_a   1.000
_cell.length_b   1.000
_cell.length_c   1.000
_cell.angle_alpha   90.00
_cell.angle_beta   90.00
_cell.angle_gamma   90.00
#
_symmetry.space_group_name_H-M   'P 1'
#
loop_
_entity.id
_entity.type
_entity.pdbx_description
1 polymer ?
#
loop_
_entity_poly.entity_id
_entity_poly.type
_entity_poly.pdbx_seq_one_letter_code
_entity_poly.pdbx_strand_id
1 'polypeptide(L)'
;MPRTARIQGVSGYYHIIGRGIGKQILFEEETDYLFFLSTLDKYLKEESFQIIAYCLMENHFHLLLKIDSGMDRIMKKILTRYAFYYNSKYERTGHLFQDRYTSVPVENEIYLLSAVRYIHNNPAKAGICPADQYRWSSWRSYTGWKGIVETDLVLELLGGAQAFRDFSTLEDDTEHLEFREKRRLNDQSAQEIIRNKLQLPSGTQLQEMDRESRDAALRMLKKEGLSVRQIERLTGINRGIITRA
;
A
#
# COMPACT_ATOMS: atom_id res chain seq x y z
N MET A 1 -3.36 2.37 -20.22
CA MET A 1 -2.01 2.81 -19.81
C MET A 1 -1.10 1.60 -19.78
N PRO A 2 0.16 1.71 -20.22
CA PRO A 2 1.13 0.64 -20.03
C PRO A 2 1.26 0.37 -18.51
N ARG A 3 1.23 -0.89 -18.14
CA ARG A 3 1.39 -1.31 -16.76
C ARG A 3 2.87 -1.21 -16.38
N THR A 4 3.21 -0.40 -15.40
CA THR A 4 4.57 -0.37 -14.85
C THR A 4 4.87 -1.75 -14.24
N ALA A 5 6.00 -2.34 -14.60
CA ALA A 5 6.49 -3.57 -13.98
C ALA A 5 6.72 -3.31 -12.47
N ARG A 6 6.49 -4.34 -11.65
CA ARG A 6 6.83 -4.26 -10.22
C ARG A 6 8.34 -4.29 -10.06
N ILE A 7 8.83 -3.54 -9.09
CA ILE A 7 10.23 -3.60 -8.68
C ILE A 7 10.43 -4.96 -8.00
N GLN A 8 11.34 -5.77 -8.52
CA GLN A 8 11.77 -6.99 -7.86
C GLN A 8 12.89 -6.62 -6.89
N GLY A 9 12.71 -6.95 -5.61
CA GLY A 9 13.73 -6.81 -4.58
C GLY A 9 14.68 -8.00 -4.58
N VAL A 10 15.90 -7.79 -4.11
CA VAL A 10 16.92 -8.85 -3.98
C VAL A 10 16.70 -9.66 -2.71
N SER A 11 16.16 -9.06 -1.66
CA SER A 11 15.93 -9.67 -0.34
C SER A 11 14.84 -10.74 -0.33
N GLY A 12 13.89 -10.69 -1.28
CA GLY A 12 12.68 -11.51 -1.27
C GLY A 12 11.60 -11.05 -0.27
N TYR A 13 11.83 -10.01 0.52
CA TYR A 13 10.83 -9.43 1.42
C TYR A 13 10.04 -8.33 0.73
N TYR A 14 8.71 -8.36 0.89
CA TYR A 14 7.81 -7.39 0.27
C TYR A 14 6.72 -6.94 1.24
N HIS A 15 6.57 -5.64 1.40
CA HIS A 15 5.38 -5.06 2.02
C HIS A 15 4.28 -4.93 0.96
N ILE A 16 3.20 -5.66 1.17
CA ILE A 16 2.06 -5.76 0.24
C ILE A 16 0.85 -5.07 0.85
N ILE A 17 0.18 -4.26 0.03
CA ILE A 17 -1.01 -3.52 0.43
C ILE A 17 -2.12 -3.78 -0.59
N GLY A 18 -3.29 -4.18 -0.10
CA GLY A 18 -4.51 -4.29 -0.90
C GLY A 18 -5.64 -3.45 -0.30
N ARG A 19 -6.44 -2.82 -1.15
CA ARG A 19 -7.52 -1.92 -0.71
C ARG A 19 -8.81 -2.18 -1.48
N GLY A 20 -9.95 -1.98 -0.81
CA GLY A 20 -11.27 -2.02 -1.43
C GLY A 20 -11.48 -0.90 -2.45
N ILE A 21 -12.24 -1.18 -3.50
CA ILE A 21 -12.58 -0.19 -4.53
C ILE A 21 -13.35 0.98 -3.92
N GLY A 22 -12.96 2.22 -4.24
CA GLY A 22 -13.61 3.41 -3.68
C GLY A 22 -13.57 3.51 -2.16
N LYS A 23 -12.56 2.90 -1.49
CA LYS A 23 -12.46 2.75 -0.03
C LYS A 23 -13.52 1.83 0.58
N GLN A 24 -14.15 0.98 -0.22
CA GLN A 24 -15.11 0.01 0.27
C GLN A 24 -14.53 -0.87 1.37
N ILE A 25 -15.37 -1.22 2.33
CA ILE A 25 -15.09 -2.19 3.39
C ILE A 25 -14.76 -3.54 2.74
N LEU A 26 -13.69 -4.15 3.20
CA LEU A 26 -13.25 -5.50 2.83
C LEU A 26 -13.63 -6.52 3.90
N PHE A 27 -13.73 -6.10 5.14
CA PHE A 27 -14.00 -6.96 6.29
C PHE A 27 -15.14 -6.32 7.10
N GLU A 28 -16.38 -6.74 6.84
CA GLU A 28 -17.59 -6.22 7.49
C GLU A 28 -17.87 -6.94 8.80
N GLU A 29 -17.59 -8.25 8.83
CA GLU A 29 -17.83 -9.11 9.98
C GLU A 29 -16.58 -9.89 10.37
N GLU A 30 -16.57 -10.44 11.57
CA GLU A 30 -15.50 -11.31 12.09
C GLU A 30 -15.21 -12.48 11.14
N THR A 31 -16.23 -13.05 10.55
CA THR A 31 -16.12 -14.16 9.59
C THR A 31 -15.32 -13.82 8.34
N ASP A 32 -15.29 -12.54 7.94
CA ASP A 32 -14.53 -12.09 6.76
C ASP A 32 -13.02 -12.09 7.07
N TYR A 33 -12.64 -11.58 8.24
CA TYR A 33 -11.26 -11.65 8.72
C TYR A 33 -10.78 -13.09 8.84
N LEU A 34 -11.60 -13.94 9.46
CA LEU A 34 -11.28 -15.37 9.62
C LEU A 34 -11.15 -16.07 8.27
N PHE A 35 -12.01 -15.77 7.31
CA PHE A 35 -11.92 -16.35 5.97
C PHE A 35 -10.65 -15.89 5.23
N PHE A 36 -10.27 -14.62 5.37
CA PHE A 36 -9.03 -14.12 4.78
C PHE A 36 -7.80 -14.80 5.40
N LEU A 37 -7.75 -14.91 6.74
CA LEU A 37 -6.67 -15.61 7.45
C LEU A 37 -6.61 -17.09 7.08
N SER A 38 -7.76 -17.77 6.98
CA SER A 38 -7.81 -19.17 6.54
C SER A 38 -7.37 -19.33 5.08
N THR A 39 -7.61 -18.31 4.25
CA THR A 39 -7.13 -18.28 2.86
C THR A 39 -5.60 -18.14 2.82
N LEU A 40 -5.02 -17.30 3.68
CA LEU A 40 -3.57 -17.20 3.82
C LEU A 40 -2.96 -18.53 4.29
N ASP A 41 -3.51 -19.15 5.34
CA ASP A 41 -3.04 -20.44 5.86
C ASP A 41 -3.12 -21.56 4.82
N LYS A 42 -4.21 -21.60 4.05
CA LYS A 42 -4.34 -22.55 2.94
C LYS A 42 -3.18 -22.42 1.96
N TYR A 43 -2.91 -21.21 1.48
CA TYR A 43 -1.87 -21.01 0.46
C TYR A 43 -0.45 -21.06 1.01
N LEU A 44 -0.22 -20.85 2.32
CA LEU A 44 1.04 -21.16 2.96
C LEU A 44 1.42 -22.65 2.84
N LYS A 45 0.41 -23.54 2.83
CA LYS A 45 0.60 -24.99 2.68
C LYS A 45 0.78 -25.43 1.22
N GLU A 46 0.30 -24.65 0.28
CA GLU A 46 0.30 -24.97 -1.16
C GLU A 46 1.43 -24.27 -1.94
N GLU A 47 1.96 -23.17 -1.44
CA GLU A 47 2.92 -22.30 -2.12
C GLU A 47 4.12 -21.99 -1.22
N SER A 48 5.26 -21.69 -1.84
CA SER A 48 6.50 -21.35 -1.11
C SER A 48 6.55 -19.86 -0.80
N PHE A 49 6.04 -19.46 0.36
CA PHE A 49 6.21 -18.12 0.92
C PHE A 49 6.05 -18.15 2.43
N GLN A 50 6.45 -17.09 3.10
CA GLN A 50 6.28 -16.92 4.54
C GLN A 50 5.55 -15.60 4.81
N ILE A 51 4.76 -15.56 5.87
CA ILE A 51 4.15 -14.33 6.38
C ILE A 51 4.98 -13.88 7.57
N ILE A 52 5.54 -12.68 7.49
CA ILE A 52 6.32 -12.07 8.57
C ILE A 52 5.42 -11.20 9.45
N ALA A 53 4.57 -10.38 8.86
CA ALA A 53 3.58 -9.60 9.59
C ALA A 53 2.32 -9.37 8.78
N TYR A 54 1.20 -9.14 9.46
CA TYR A 54 -0.03 -8.67 8.84
C TYR A 54 -0.81 -7.73 9.74
N CYS A 55 -1.64 -6.90 9.11
CA CYS A 55 -2.70 -6.13 9.73
C CYS A 55 -3.87 -6.00 8.75
N LEU A 56 -5.04 -6.49 9.17
CA LEU A 56 -6.27 -6.45 8.38
C LEU A 56 -7.14 -5.31 8.90
N MET A 57 -7.14 -4.20 8.18
CA MET A 57 -7.97 -3.03 8.49
C MET A 57 -9.29 -3.15 7.74
N GLU A 58 -10.33 -2.51 8.22
CA GLU A 58 -11.69 -2.59 7.69
C GLU A 58 -11.78 -2.51 6.15
N ASN A 59 -11.05 -1.60 5.51
CA ASN A 59 -11.11 -1.35 4.07
C ASN A 59 -9.80 -1.59 3.31
N HIS A 60 -8.77 -2.08 3.97
CA HIS A 60 -7.48 -2.44 3.38
C HIS A 60 -6.72 -3.42 4.27
N PHE A 61 -5.68 -4.02 3.72
CA PHE A 61 -4.80 -4.89 4.49
C PHE A 61 -3.33 -4.62 4.17
N HIS A 62 -2.48 -4.92 5.13
CA HIS A 62 -1.04 -4.93 5.03
C HIS A 62 -0.54 -6.35 5.27
N LEU A 63 0.34 -6.84 4.39
CA LEU A 63 1.07 -8.10 4.57
C LEU A 63 2.56 -7.82 4.37
N LEU A 64 3.40 -8.34 5.24
CA LEU A 64 4.83 -8.43 5.02
C LEU A 64 5.15 -9.90 4.74
N LEU A 65 5.56 -10.17 3.51
CA LEU A 65 5.77 -11.53 3.02
C LEU A 65 7.23 -11.71 2.61
N LYS A 66 7.74 -12.92 2.82
CA LYS A 66 8.95 -13.40 2.17
C LYS A 66 8.55 -14.32 1.03
N ILE A 67 8.90 -13.96 -0.20
CA ILE A 67 8.57 -14.69 -1.43
C ILE A 67 9.77 -14.62 -2.36
N ASP A 68 10.36 -15.77 -2.66
CA ASP A 68 11.50 -15.84 -3.56
C ASP A 68 11.06 -15.78 -5.03
N SER A 69 9.89 -16.33 -5.36
CA SER A 69 9.34 -16.31 -6.73
C SER A 69 7.82 -16.45 -6.75
N GLY A 70 7.19 -16.07 -7.85
CA GLY A 70 5.77 -16.32 -8.09
C GLY A 70 4.80 -15.43 -7.31
N MET A 71 5.23 -14.29 -6.78
CA MET A 71 4.40 -13.36 -6.00
C MET A 71 3.08 -13.02 -6.69
N ASP A 72 3.08 -12.77 -8.00
CA ASP A 72 1.87 -12.44 -8.75
C ASP A 72 0.86 -13.59 -8.75
N ARG A 73 1.34 -14.83 -8.88
CA ARG A 73 0.51 -16.03 -8.84
C ARG A 73 -0.10 -16.22 -7.46
N ILE A 74 0.72 -16.13 -6.41
CA ILE A 74 0.30 -16.30 -5.01
C ILE A 74 -0.75 -15.25 -4.65
N MET A 75 -0.45 -13.98 -4.87
CA MET A 75 -1.39 -12.90 -4.55
C MET A 75 -2.66 -12.97 -5.39
N LYS A 76 -2.58 -13.36 -6.67
CA LYS A 76 -3.78 -13.58 -7.49
C LYS A 76 -4.67 -14.66 -6.89
N LYS A 77 -4.12 -15.80 -6.44
CA LYS A 77 -4.89 -16.87 -5.81
C LYS A 77 -5.59 -16.37 -4.53
N ILE A 78 -4.85 -15.71 -3.63
CA ILE A 78 -5.38 -15.19 -2.36
C ILE A 78 -6.53 -14.20 -2.62
N LEU A 79 -6.26 -13.16 -3.42
CA LEU A 79 -7.22 -12.08 -3.66
C LEU A 79 -8.45 -12.54 -4.44
N THR A 80 -8.27 -13.44 -5.42
CA THR A 80 -9.40 -14.00 -6.18
C THR A 80 -10.29 -14.83 -5.28
N ARG A 81 -9.72 -15.74 -4.46
CA ARG A 81 -10.49 -16.55 -3.52
C ARG A 81 -11.31 -15.70 -2.55
N TYR A 82 -10.68 -14.65 -2.00
CA TYR A 82 -11.37 -13.74 -1.08
C TYR A 82 -12.47 -12.94 -1.78
N ALA A 83 -12.22 -12.42 -2.98
CA ALA A 83 -13.23 -11.67 -3.74
C ALA A 83 -14.45 -12.52 -4.10
N PHE A 84 -14.25 -13.79 -4.46
CA PHE A 84 -15.37 -14.72 -4.68
C PHE A 84 -16.20 -14.95 -3.42
N TYR A 85 -15.54 -15.21 -2.29
CA TYR A 85 -16.22 -15.36 -1.01
C TYR A 85 -17.05 -14.13 -0.65
N TYR A 86 -16.41 -12.94 -0.69
CA TYR A 86 -17.04 -11.67 -0.33
C TYR A 86 -18.23 -11.36 -1.24
N ASN A 87 -18.04 -11.45 -2.56
CA ASN A 87 -19.10 -11.17 -3.52
C ASN A 87 -20.28 -12.16 -3.38
N SER A 88 -20.00 -13.44 -3.11
CA SER A 88 -21.05 -14.43 -2.86
C SER A 88 -21.81 -14.16 -1.57
N LYS A 89 -21.09 -13.84 -0.48
CA LYS A 89 -21.69 -13.57 0.84
C LYS A 89 -22.59 -12.33 0.83
N TYR A 90 -22.14 -11.27 0.16
CA TYR A 90 -22.83 -9.98 0.14
C TYR A 90 -23.62 -9.71 -1.15
N GLU A 91 -23.90 -10.76 -1.93
CA GLU A 91 -24.69 -10.72 -3.19
C GLU A 91 -24.22 -9.59 -4.14
N ARG A 92 -22.90 -9.45 -4.28
CA ARG A 92 -22.27 -8.38 -5.07
C ARG A 92 -21.70 -8.89 -6.39
N THR A 93 -21.65 -7.97 -7.34
CA THR A 93 -21.00 -8.16 -8.64
C THR A 93 -19.86 -7.15 -8.83
N GLY A 94 -18.88 -7.50 -9.65
CA GLY A 94 -17.78 -6.62 -10.01
C GLY A 94 -16.53 -6.77 -9.14
N HIS A 95 -15.63 -5.81 -9.28
CA HIS A 95 -14.34 -5.85 -8.59
C HIS A 95 -14.47 -5.47 -7.12
N LEU A 96 -13.87 -6.26 -6.24
CA LEU A 96 -13.78 -5.96 -4.81
C LEU A 96 -12.60 -5.04 -4.52
N PHE A 97 -11.44 -5.30 -5.13
CA PHE A 97 -10.23 -4.54 -4.93
C PHE A 97 -10.09 -3.40 -5.94
N GLN A 98 -9.60 -2.25 -5.48
CA GLN A 98 -9.50 -1.02 -6.27
C GLN A 98 -8.60 -1.18 -7.49
N ASP A 99 -7.45 -1.81 -7.31
CA ASP A 99 -6.43 -2.08 -8.33
C ASP A 99 -5.75 -3.41 -7.99
N ARG A 100 -4.67 -3.72 -8.71
CA ARG A 100 -3.73 -4.73 -8.24
C ARG A 100 -3.13 -4.26 -6.90
N TYR A 101 -2.81 -5.20 -6.02
CA TYR A 101 -2.06 -4.90 -4.81
C TYR A 101 -0.79 -4.09 -5.12
N THR A 102 -0.40 -3.22 -4.21
CA THR A 102 0.91 -2.55 -4.21
C THR A 102 1.92 -3.47 -3.53
N SER A 103 3.15 -3.53 -4.04
CA SER A 103 4.26 -4.22 -3.40
C SER A 103 5.47 -3.30 -3.34
N VAL A 104 6.04 -3.17 -2.16
CA VAL A 104 7.27 -2.40 -1.90
C VAL A 104 8.32 -3.38 -1.42
N PRO A 105 9.47 -3.52 -2.11
CA PRO A 105 10.55 -4.38 -1.65
C PRO A 105 11.17 -3.82 -0.37
N VAL A 106 11.52 -4.71 0.56
CA VAL A 106 12.14 -4.42 1.86
C VAL A 106 13.55 -4.98 1.84
N GLU A 107 14.56 -4.14 1.59
CA GLU A 107 15.89 -4.58 1.16
C GLU A 107 16.90 -4.77 2.28
N ASN A 108 16.59 -4.38 3.52
CA ASN A 108 17.49 -4.55 4.65
C ASN A 108 16.73 -4.76 5.98
N GLU A 109 17.46 -5.20 7.00
CA GLU A 109 16.91 -5.55 8.32
C GLU A 109 16.30 -4.35 9.04
N ILE A 110 16.90 -3.18 8.96
CA ILE A 110 16.35 -1.94 9.57
C ILE A 110 14.98 -1.63 8.96
N TYR A 111 14.89 -1.77 7.64
CA TYR A 111 13.64 -1.55 6.93
C TYR A 111 12.62 -2.66 7.21
N LEU A 112 13.07 -3.91 7.40
CA LEU A 112 12.23 -5.04 7.80
C LEU A 112 11.58 -4.77 9.17
N LEU A 113 12.37 -4.40 10.17
CA LEU A 113 11.89 -4.07 11.51
C LEU A 113 10.92 -2.88 11.47
N SER A 114 11.28 -1.83 10.74
CA SER A 114 10.39 -0.67 10.56
C SER A 114 9.07 -1.05 9.88
N ALA A 115 9.09 -1.95 8.90
CA ALA A 115 7.89 -2.44 8.23
C ALA A 115 6.99 -3.25 9.18
N VAL A 116 7.56 -4.11 10.01
CA VAL A 116 6.82 -4.86 11.05
C VAL A 116 6.12 -3.90 12.00
N ARG A 117 6.85 -2.92 12.56
CA ARG A 117 6.31 -1.90 13.46
C ARG A 117 5.21 -1.07 12.78
N TYR A 118 5.48 -0.58 11.58
CA TYR A 118 4.51 0.18 10.80
C TYR A 118 3.20 -0.59 10.59
N ILE A 119 3.28 -1.87 10.18
CA ILE A 119 2.12 -2.71 9.92
C ILE A 119 1.29 -2.91 11.18
N HIS A 120 1.94 -3.18 12.31
CA HIS A 120 1.24 -3.39 13.57
C HIS A 120 0.64 -2.10 14.14
N ASN A 121 1.24 -0.93 13.89
CA ASN A 121 0.76 0.37 14.38
C ASN A 121 -0.33 1.00 13.49
N ASN A 122 -0.74 0.38 12.38
CA ASN A 122 -1.82 0.88 11.52
C ASN A 122 -3.12 1.18 12.29
N PRO A 123 -3.61 0.32 13.21
CA PRO A 123 -4.81 0.61 13.99
C PRO A 123 -4.66 1.83 14.89
N ALA A 124 -3.51 2.00 15.53
CA ALA A 124 -3.22 3.17 16.38
C ALA A 124 -3.14 4.46 15.55
N LYS A 125 -2.47 4.42 14.39
CA LYS A 125 -2.45 5.55 13.43
C LYS A 125 -3.83 5.93 12.91
N ALA A 126 -4.72 4.94 12.77
CA ALA A 126 -6.12 5.17 12.38
C ALA A 126 -7.02 5.61 13.55
N GLY A 127 -6.49 5.74 14.77
CA GLY A 127 -7.25 6.12 15.97
C GLY A 127 -8.22 5.04 16.48
N ILE A 128 -8.02 3.76 16.11
CA ILE A 128 -8.92 2.65 16.46
C ILE A 128 -8.58 2.12 17.86
N CYS A 129 -7.37 1.62 18.06
CA CYS A 129 -6.85 1.13 19.34
C CYS A 129 -5.32 0.94 19.26
N PRO A 130 -4.63 0.79 20.41
CA PRO A 130 -3.23 0.39 20.46
C PRO A 130 -2.96 -0.91 19.71
N ALA A 131 -1.73 -1.07 19.19
CA ALA A 131 -1.33 -2.21 18.35
C ALA A 131 -1.50 -3.56 19.05
N ASP A 132 -1.21 -3.64 20.35
CA ASP A 132 -1.32 -4.84 21.19
C ASP A 132 -2.77 -5.28 21.46
N GLN A 133 -3.72 -4.37 21.30
CA GLN A 133 -5.15 -4.61 21.49
C GLN A 133 -5.87 -4.96 20.20
N TYR A 134 -5.26 -4.70 19.04
CA TYR A 134 -5.91 -4.95 17.76
C TYR A 134 -5.88 -6.44 17.39
N ARG A 135 -7.05 -7.06 17.42
CA ARG A 135 -7.22 -8.50 17.20
C ARG A 135 -6.78 -8.99 15.82
N TRP A 136 -6.95 -8.16 14.79
CA TRP A 136 -6.76 -8.53 13.39
C TRP A 136 -5.37 -8.21 12.86
N SER A 137 -4.39 -8.23 13.75
CA SER A 137 -2.97 -8.11 13.40
C SER A 137 -2.17 -9.29 13.94
N SER A 138 -0.98 -9.48 13.38
CA SER A 138 -0.03 -10.50 13.85
C SER A 138 0.79 -10.07 15.07
N TRP A 139 0.51 -8.94 15.69
CA TRP A 139 1.27 -8.45 16.85
C TRP A 139 1.39 -9.50 17.98
N ARG A 140 0.29 -10.20 18.26
CA ARG A 140 0.26 -11.23 19.32
C ARG A 140 1.16 -12.44 19.03
N SER A 141 1.46 -12.71 17.77
CA SER A 141 2.38 -13.81 17.40
C SER A 141 3.79 -13.57 17.92
N TYR A 142 4.20 -12.31 18.02
CA TYR A 142 5.50 -11.90 18.56
C TYR A 142 5.58 -11.94 20.08
N THR A 143 4.47 -12.16 20.76
CA THR A 143 4.38 -12.19 22.23
C THR A 143 3.94 -13.55 22.77
N GLY A 144 4.03 -14.61 21.96
CA GLY A 144 3.85 -16.00 22.38
C GLY A 144 2.60 -16.69 21.85
N TRP A 145 1.71 -16.01 21.12
CA TRP A 145 0.58 -16.67 20.47
C TRP A 145 1.02 -17.33 19.14
N LYS A 146 0.76 -18.62 18.99
CA LYS A 146 1.10 -19.32 17.74
C LYS A 146 0.06 -19.05 16.67
N GLY A 147 0.50 -18.52 15.52
CA GLY A 147 -0.32 -18.22 14.35
C GLY A 147 0.35 -18.67 13.04
N ILE A 148 -0.03 -18.04 11.95
CA ILE A 148 0.49 -18.31 10.59
C ILE A 148 1.74 -17.49 10.24
N VAL A 149 2.38 -16.88 11.23
CA VAL A 149 3.46 -15.89 11.06
C VAL A 149 4.78 -16.46 11.53
N GLU A 150 5.82 -16.29 10.71
CA GLU A 150 7.21 -16.57 11.07
C GLU A 150 7.80 -15.38 11.81
N THR A 151 8.13 -15.58 13.09
CA THR A 151 8.56 -14.50 13.99
C THR A 151 10.04 -14.54 14.34
N ASP A 152 10.71 -15.65 14.11
CA ASP A 152 12.03 -15.96 14.67
C ASP A 152 13.08 -14.93 14.26
N LEU A 153 13.19 -14.60 12.99
CA LEU A 153 14.16 -13.61 12.49
C LEU A 153 13.96 -12.25 13.17
N VAL A 154 12.73 -11.76 13.26
CA VAL A 154 12.44 -10.44 13.84
C VAL A 154 12.71 -10.43 15.34
N LEU A 155 12.36 -11.51 16.04
CA LEU A 155 12.63 -11.65 17.47
C LEU A 155 14.14 -11.79 17.75
N GLU A 156 14.88 -12.49 16.89
CA GLU A 156 16.34 -12.59 16.99
C GLU A 156 17.00 -11.22 16.80
N LEU A 157 16.61 -10.47 15.77
CA LEU A 157 17.14 -9.12 15.49
C LEU A 157 16.86 -8.13 16.63
N LEU A 158 15.72 -8.25 17.30
CA LEU A 158 15.33 -7.35 18.39
C LEU A 158 15.85 -7.81 19.77
N GLY A 159 16.20 -9.10 19.94
CA GLY A 159 16.59 -9.67 21.24
C GLY A 159 15.44 -10.23 22.05
N GLY A 160 14.33 -10.62 21.41
CA GLY A 160 13.22 -11.35 22.01
C GLY A 160 11.91 -10.57 22.17
N ALA A 161 10.93 -11.24 22.76
CA ALA A 161 9.54 -10.73 22.83
C ALA A 161 9.39 -9.45 23.66
N GLN A 162 10.19 -9.25 24.72
CA GLN A 162 10.13 -8.03 25.51
C GLN A 162 10.68 -6.85 24.71
N ALA A 163 11.82 -7.02 24.06
CA ALA A 163 12.39 -6.00 23.20
C ALA A 163 11.48 -5.66 22.00
N PHE A 164 10.73 -6.63 21.47
CA PHE A 164 9.71 -6.37 20.46
C PHE A 164 8.58 -5.47 21.00
N ARG A 165 8.10 -5.68 22.24
CA ARG A 165 7.09 -4.81 22.85
C ARG A 165 7.59 -3.37 22.96
N ASP A 166 8.80 -3.19 23.50
CA ASP A 166 9.41 -1.88 23.67
C ASP A 166 9.63 -1.19 22.31
N PHE A 167 10.11 -1.94 21.31
CA PHE A 167 10.27 -1.46 19.95
C PHE A 167 8.96 -1.03 19.29
N SER A 168 7.85 -1.75 19.58
CA SER A 168 6.52 -1.46 19.00
C SER A 168 5.95 -0.14 19.48
N THR A 169 6.38 0.39 20.64
CA THR A 169 5.91 1.66 21.21
C THR A 169 6.68 2.88 20.71
N LEU A 170 7.81 2.69 20.02
CA LEU A 170 8.59 3.80 19.49
C LEU A 170 7.80 4.55 18.41
N GLU A 171 7.91 5.88 18.40
CA GLU A 171 7.34 6.70 17.34
C GLU A 171 7.90 6.31 15.97
N ASP A 172 7.07 6.40 14.98
CA ASP A 172 7.31 5.84 13.66
C ASP A 172 7.69 6.94 12.68
N ASP A 173 8.98 7.08 12.40
CA ASP A 173 9.53 8.02 11.39
C ASP A 173 9.43 7.48 9.94
N THR A 174 8.55 6.52 9.71
CA THR A 174 8.47 5.78 8.45
C THR A 174 7.50 6.39 7.44
N GLU A 175 7.61 7.69 7.13
CA GLU A 175 6.86 8.34 6.04
C GLU A 175 6.98 7.58 4.69
N HIS A 176 8.08 6.88 4.48
CA HIS A 176 8.33 6.12 3.24
C HIS A 176 7.57 4.78 3.16
N LEU A 177 7.05 4.27 4.29
CA LEU A 177 6.20 3.07 4.34
C LEU A 177 4.71 3.41 4.21
N GLU A 178 4.36 4.66 4.42
CA GLU A 178 3.00 5.09 4.14
C GLU A 178 2.70 4.82 2.68
N PHE A 179 1.59 4.13 2.45
CA PHE A 179 0.95 4.14 1.15
C PHE A 179 0.58 5.61 0.89
N ARG A 180 1.53 6.38 0.38
CA ARG A 180 1.17 7.60 -0.33
C ARG A 180 0.23 7.12 -1.43
N GLU A 181 -1.07 7.15 -1.15
CA GLU A 181 -1.98 7.33 -2.26
C GLU A 181 -1.25 8.37 -3.11
N LYS A 182 -0.91 8.04 -4.35
CA LYS A 182 -0.92 9.05 -5.37
C LYS A 182 -2.35 9.58 -5.26
N ARG A 183 -2.56 10.55 -4.37
CA ARG A 183 -3.81 11.28 -4.30
C ARG A 183 -4.02 11.65 -5.75
N ARG A 184 -4.96 10.99 -6.40
CA ARG A 184 -5.47 11.55 -7.64
C ARG A 184 -6.03 12.87 -7.16
N LEU A 185 -5.17 13.88 -7.27
CA LEU A 185 -5.55 15.24 -6.96
C LEU A 185 -6.85 15.45 -7.70
N ASN A 186 -7.91 15.82 -7.01
CA ASN A 186 -9.10 16.25 -7.70
C ASN A 186 -8.73 17.49 -8.51
N ASP A 187 -9.51 17.85 -9.50
CA ASP A 187 -9.18 18.98 -10.37
C ASP A 187 -9.08 20.30 -9.62
N GLN A 188 -9.81 20.45 -8.52
CA GLN A 188 -9.75 21.63 -7.67
C GLN A 188 -8.38 21.75 -6.97
N SER A 189 -7.91 20.67 -6.34
CA SER A 189 -6.57 20.63 -5.72
C SER A 189 -5.46 20.77 -6.76
N ALA A 190 -5.65 20.20 -7.96
CA ALA A 190 -4.69 20.36 -9.06
C ALA A 190 -4.62 21.80 -9.56
N GLN A 191 -5.74 22.52 -9.64
CA GLN A 191 -5.78 23.96 -9.96
C GLN A 191 -5.13 24.81 -8.87
N GLU A 192 -5.32 24.47 -7.59
CA GLU A 192 -4.64 25.14 -6.47
C GLU A 192 -3.11 24.98 -6.55
N ILE A 193 -2.62 23.78 -6.92
CA ILE A 193 -1.19 23.55 -7.15
C ILE A 193 -0.67 24.42 -8.29
N ILE A 194 -1.39 24.50 -9.42
CA ILE A 194 -1.02 25.36 -10.54
C ILE A 194 -0.93 26.81 -10.10
N ARG A 195 -1.95 27.32 -9.37
CA ARG A 195 -1.96 28.70 -8.86
C ARG A 195 -0.80 28.98 -7.91
N ASN A 196 -0.63 28.11 -6.92
CA ASN A 196 0.31 28.37 -5.83
C ASN A 196 1.77 28.13 -6.22
N LYS A 197 2.04 27.11 -7.02
CA LYS A 197 3.42 26.70 -7.39
C LYS A 197 3.93 27.39 -8.64
N LEU A 198 3.07 27.63 -9.61
CA LEU A 198 3.45 28.30 -10.85
C LEU A 198 3.11 29.80 -10.83
N GLN A 199 2.39 30.26 -9.79
CA GLN A 199 1.89 31.64 -9.67
C GLN A 199 1.06 32.08 -10.90
N LEU A 200 0.35 31.12 -11.52
CA LEU A 200 -0.48 31.35 -12.69
C LEU A 200 -1.96 31.29 -12.31
N PRO A 201 -2.77 32.26 -12.69
CA PRO A 201 -4.22 32.26 -12.47
C PRO A 201 -4.93 31.06 -13.11
N SER A 202 -4.41 30.57 -14.24
CA SER A 202 -4.94 29.40 -14.96
C SER A 202 -3.82 28.57 -15.58
N GLY A 203 -4.02 27.27 -15.66
CA GLY A 203 -3.08 26.35 -16.31
C GLY A 203 -2.95 26.57 -17.81
N THR A 204 -3.96 27.19 -18.47
CA THR A 204 -3.94 27.50 -19.91
C THR A 204 -2.84 28.48 -20.30
N GLN A 205 -2.41 29.34 -19.37
CA GLN A 205 -1.29 30.28 -19.61
C GLN A 205 0.06 29.59 -19.86
N LEU A 206 0.19 28.32 -19.52
CA LEU A 206 1.36 27.50 -19.88
C LEU A 206 1.54 27.36 -21.40
N GLN A 207 0.47 27.53 -22.19
CA GLN A 207 0.56 27.48 -23.65
C GLN A 207 1.27 28.71 -24.25
N GLU A 208 1.26 29.84 -23.54
CA GLU A 208 1.87 31.11 -23.95
C GLU A 208 3.35 31.21 -23.58
N MET A 209 3.84 30.28 -22.77
CA MET A 209 5.24 30.24 -22.33
C MET A 209 6.17 29.71 -23.42
N ASP A 210 7.40 30.16 -23.39
CA ASP A 210 8.47 29.53 -24.16
C ASP A 210 8.64 28.05 -23.82
N ARG A 211 9.28 27.30 -24.71
CA ARG A 211 9.39 25.86 -24.59
C ARG A 211 10.09 25.42 -23.30
N GLU A 212 11.16 26.11 -22.91
CA GLU A 212 11.99 25.71 -21.77
C GLU A 212 11.25 25.91 -20.45
N SER A 213 10.67 27.09 -20.25
CA SER A 213 9.84 27.42 -19.08
C SER A 213 8.61 26.54 -18.98
N ARG A 214 7.93 26.28 -20.09
CA ARG A 214 6.79 25.38 -20.13
C ARG A 214 7.16 23.95 -19.73
N ASP A 215 8.23 23.40 -20.30
CA ASP A 215 8.66 22.04 -20.03
C ASP A 215 9.14 21.90 -18.57
N ALA A 216 9.76 22.94 -17.98
CA ALA A 216 10.09 22.99 -16.55
C ALA A 216 8.83 22.97 -15.66
N ALA A 217 7.82 23.78 -16.01
CA ALA A 217 6.54 23.78 -15.30
C ALA A 217 5.82 22.43 -15.41
N LEU A 218 5.82 21.78 -16.57
CA LEU A 218 5.23 20.45 -16.75
C LEU A 218 5.95 19.37 -15.91
N ARG A 219 7.28 19.43 -15.80
CA ARG A 219 8.05 18.55 -14.89
C ARG A 219 7.66 18.78 -13.44
N MET A 220 7.53 20.03 -13.02
CA MET A 220 7.10 20.39 -11.67
C MET A 220 5.71 19.82 -11.37
N LEU A 221 4.72 20.03 -12.24
CA LEU A 221 3.36 19.50 -12.05
C LEU A 221 3.33 17.97 -11.97
N LYS A 222 4.17 17.27 -12.76
CA LYS A 222 4.33 15.81 -12.64
C LYS A 222 4.92 15.40 -11.28
N LYS A 223 5.89 16.17 -10.77
CA LYS A 223 6.52 15.93 -9.45
C LYS A 223 5.53 16.16 -8.31
N GLU A 224 4.65 17.14 -8.42
CA GLU A 224 3.55 17.41 -7.47
C GLU A 224 2.41 16.36 -7.54
N GLY A 225 2.51 15.37 -8.42
CA GLY A 225 1.60 14.23 -8.49
C GLY A 225 0.42 14.38 -9.46
N LEU A 226 0.37 15.43 -10.28
CA LEU A 226 -0.63 15.54 -11.32
C LEU A 226 -0.40 14.48 -12.41
N SER A 227 -1.47 13.80 -12.80
CA SER A 227 -1.40 12.88 -13.94
C SER A 227 -1.31 13.62 -15.27
N VAL A 228 -0.68 12.98 -16.27
CA VAL A 228 -0.61 13.54 -17.65
C VAL A 228 -1.99 13.94 -18.18
N ARG A 229 -3.04 13.17 -17.87
CA ARG A 229 -4.43 13.50 -18.26
C ARG A 229 -4.99 14.73 -17.55
N GLN A 230 -4.65 14.92 -16.27
CA GLN A 230 -5.05 16.12 -15.53
C GLN A 230 -4.33 17.35 -16.06
N ILE A 231 -3.02 17.25 -16.28
CA ILE A 231 -2.23 18.33 -16.85
C ILE A 231 -2.80 18.70 -18.23
N GLU A 232 -3.06 17.74 -19.12
CA GLU A 232 -3.69 17.99 -20.43
C GLU A 232 -5.02 18.74 -20.30
N ARG A 233 -5.92 18.24 -19.42
CA ARG A 233 -7.25 18.84 -19.23
C ARG A 233 -7.20 20.25 -18.66
N LEU A 234 -6.29 20.50 -17.70
CA LEU A 234 -6.18 21.79 -17.02
C LEU A 234 -5.35 22.81 -17.77
N THR A 235 -4.45 22.38 -18.65
CA THR A 235 -3.54 23.26 -19.40
C THR A 235 -3.86 23.35 -20.89
N GLY A 236 -4.58 22.38 -21.44
CA GLY A 236 -4.81 22.25 -22.88
C GLY A 236 -3.58 21.80 -23.69
N ILE A 237 -2.47 21.47 -23.03
CA ILE A 237 -1.24 21.03 -23.70
C ILE A 237 -1.36 19.53 -24.05
N ASN A 238 -0.96 19.19 -25.28
CA ASN A 238 -1.03 17.83 -25.79
C ASN A 238 -0.19 16.84 -24.96
N ARG A 239 -0.75 15.63 -24.72
CA ARG A 239 -0.10 14.54 -23.95
C ARG A 239 1.31 14.21 -24.40
N GLY A 240 1.55 14.23 -25.72
CA GLY A 240 2.87 13.95 -26.28
C GLY A 240 3.93 14.95 -25.82
N ILE A 241 3.56 16.21 -25.64
CA ILE A 241 4.45 17.26 -25.09
C ILE A 241 4.65 17.02 -23.61
N ILE A 242 3.57 16.82 -22.84
CA ILE A 242 3.63 16.59 -21.39
C ILE A 242 4.47 15.35 -21.06
N THR A 243 4.37 14.29 -21.85
CA THR A 243 5.12 13.06 -21.60
C THR A 243 6.61 13.23 -21.84
N ARG A 244 7.01 14.05 -22.85
CA ARG A 244 8.42 14.31 -23.20
C ARG A 244 9.08 15.38 -22.32
N ALA A 245 8.31 16.28 -21.74
CA ALA A 245 8.77 17.21 -20.74
C ALA A 245 9.09 16.47 -19.42
#